data_14345222c741d27ba61eef666094f815
#
_entry.id   14345222c741d27ba61eef666094f815
#
_cell.length_a   1.000
_cell.length_b   1.000
_cell.length_c   1.000
_cell.angle_alpha   90.00
_cell.angle_beta   90.00
_cell.angle_gamma   90.00
#
_symmetry.space_group_name_H-M   'P 1'
#
loop_
_entity.id
_entity.type
_entity.pdbx_description
1 polymer ?
#
loop_
_entity_poly.entity_id
_entity_poly.type
_entity_poly.pdbx_seq_one_letter_code
_entity_poly.pdbx_strand_id
1 'polypeptide(L)'
;MNLFQEYFSDYVEPFQCSSLGNGRIERFVIKRDARELVMCLSLDELVDYSVFKSAEESIKSKMGLNKVTIKPRYLSDLFEPAYFQSIIGFVKKNNPAANGFFEGSEVSFAGDKLSVSLKKGGAEILLAQKVNADIENVISELFGISAKVEFAETENYDIEKEVKKPMPKAMPKGRSKRPSSKKMLSTLCLTASRFT
;
A
#
# COMPACT_ATOMS: atom_id res chain seq x y z
N MET A 1 13.88 -25.50 -14.34
CA MET A 1 13.02 -24.31 -14.51
C MET A 1 12.92 -23.71 -13.14
N ASN A 2 13.30 -22.45 -12.91
CA ASN A 2 13.38 -21.89 -11.55
C ASN A 2 12.00 -21.37 -11.14
N LEU A 3 11.14 -22.22 -10.60
CA LEU A 3 9.81 -21.83 -10.14
C LEU A 3 9.87 -21.24 -8.74
N PHE A 4 9.02 -20.27 -8.46
CA PHE A 4 8.95 -19.62 -7.15
C PHE A 4 8.73 -20.62 -6.00
N GLN A 5 7.82 -21.58 -6.18
CA GLN A 5 7.54 -22.61 -5.19
C GLN A 5 8.74 -23.48 -4.82
N GLU A 6 9.67 -23.74 -5.74
CA GLU A 6 10.85 -24.58 -5.48
C GLU A 6 11.80 -23.96 -4.45
N TYR A 7 11.79 -22.62 -4.32
CA TYR A 7 12.71 -21.89 -3.44
C TYR A 7 12.03 -21.25 -2.24
N PHE A 8 10.74 -20.93 -2.35
CA PHE A 8 10.05 -20.09 -1.37
C PHE A 8 8.83 -20.75 -0.70
N SER A 9 8.48 -22.00 -1.01
CA SER A 9 7.34 -22.69 -0.39
C SER A 9 7.37 -22.64 1.14
N ASP A 10 8.54 -22.79 1.75
CA ASP A 10 8.70 -22.79 3.21
C ASP A 10 8.65 -21.36 3.83
N TYR A 11 8.82 -20.35 3.00
CA TYR A 11 8.91 -18.95 3.44
C TYR A 11 7.63 -18.16 3.24
N VAL A 12 6.64 -18.71 2.54
CA VAL A 12 5.34 -18.05 2.28
C VAL A 12 4.20 -18.91 2.85
N GLU A 13 3.02 -18.32 2.96
CA GLU A 13 1.82 -19.04 3.34
C GLU A 13 1.23 -19.84 2.15
N PRO A 14 0.45 -20.92 2.39
CA PRO A 14 -0.10 -21.74 1.31
C PRO A 14 -0.86 -20.96 0.23
N PHE A 15 -1.61 -19.94 0.63
CA PHE A 15 -2.33 -19.07 -0.30
C PHE A 15 -1.38 -18.30 -1.23
N GLN A 16 -0.30 -17.74 -0.68
CA GLN A 16 0.72 -17.02 -1.46
C GLN A 16 1.45 -17.99 -2.38
N CYS A 17 1.75 -19.20 -1.89
CA CYS A 17 2.38 -20.25 -2.66
C CYS A 17 1.50 -20.69 -3.83
N SER A 18 0.18 -20.82 -3.66
CA SER A 18 -0.72 -21.16 -4.76
C SER A 18 -0.81 -20.09 -5.84
N SER A 19 -0.75 -18.81 -5.44
CA SER A 19 -0.85 -17.68 -6.38
C SER A 19 0.46 -17.38 -7.12
N LEU A 20 1.60 -17.56 -6.46
CA LEU A 20 2.92 -17.19 -7.00
C LEU A 20 3.76 -18.40 -7.42
N GLY A 21 3.36 -19.62 -7.02
CA GLY A 21 4.18 -20.83 -7.11
C GLY A 21 4.63 -21.19 -8.51
N ASN A 22 3.77 -20.99 -9.51
CA ASN A 22 4.06 -21.25 -10.91
C ASN A 22 4.89 -20.13 -11.56
N GLY A 23 5.09 -19.01 -10.86
CA GLY A 23 5.89 -17.91 -11.34
C GLY A 23 7.34 -18.32 -11.57
N ARG A 24 7.88 -17.92 -12.73
CA ARG A 24 9.26 -18.19 -13.10
C ARG A 24 10.15 -17.09 -12.59
N ILE A 25 11.15 -17.45 -11.80
CA ILE A 25 12.15 -16.51 -11.34
C ILE A 25 13.15 -16.23 -12.47
N GLU A 26 13.13 -15.01 -12.98
CA GLU A 26 14.04 -14.57 -14.04
C GLU A 26 15.35 -14.05 -13.50
N ARG A 27 15.30 -13.37 -12.36
CA ARG A 27 16.47 -12.71 -11.77
C ARG A 27 16.37 -12.63 -10.27
N PHE A 28 17.51 -12.89 -9.61
CA PHE A 28 17.77 -12.62 -8.20
C PHE A 28 18.86 -11.58 -8.03
N VAL A 29 18.66 -10.66 -7.10
CA VAL A 29 19.71 -9.74 -6.64
C VAL A 29 19.69 -9.75 -5.12
N ILE A 30 20.80 -10.21 -4.52
CA ILE A 30 20.99 -10.22 -3.07
C ILE A 30 22.07 -9.17 -2.73
N LYS A 31 21.68 -8.16 -1.98
CA LYS A 31 22.60 -7.18 -1.40
C LYS A 31 22.91 -7.60 0.03
N ARG A 32 24.02 -8.29 0.24
CA ARG A 32 24.36 -8.91 1.53
C ARG A 32 24.50 -7.90 2.65
N ASP A 33 25.22 -6.79 2.40
CA ASP A 33 25.46 -5.75 3.41
C ASP A 33 24.17 -5.07 3.87
N ALA A 34 23.24 -4.85 2.94
CA ALA A 34 21.94 -4.25 3.23
C ALA A 34 20.89 -5.28 3.70
N ARG A 35 21.17 -6.59 3.59
CA ARG A 35 20.20 -7.68 3.78
C ARG A 35 18.92 -7.47 2.96
N GLU A 36 19.12 -7.13 1.68
CA GLU A 36 18.01 -6.93 0.74
C GLU A 36 17.98 -8.03 -0.31
N LEU A 37 16.75 -8.47 -0.63
CA LEU A 37 16.47 -9.39 -1.72
C LEU A 37 15.56 -8.70 -2.73
N VAL A 38 15.95 -8.69 -3.99
CA VAL A 38 15.11 -8.26 -5.12
C VAL A 38 14.99 -9.43 -6.09
N MET A 39 13.76 -9.82 -6.44
CA MET A 39 13.51 -10.84 -7.44
C MET A 39 12.58 -10.33 -8.54
N CYS A 40 12.84 -10.73 -9.77
CA CYS A 40 11.95 -10.55 -10.90
C CYS A 40 11.22 -11.86 -11.15
N LEU A 41 9.89 -11.82 -11.17
CA LEU A 41 9.03 -12.99 -11.28
C LEU A 41 8.13 -12.85 -12.50
N SER A 42 8.30 -13.72 -13.50
CA SER A 42 7.40 -13.81 -14.67
C SER A 42 6.19 -14.65 -14.31
N LEU A 43 4.99 -14.13 -14.58
CA LEU A 43 3.71 -14.74 -14.24
C LEU A 43 2.82 -14.80 -15.48
N ASP A 44 2.10 -15.90 -15.63
CA ASP A 44 1.17 -16.13 -16.73
C ASP A 44 -0.26 -15.71 -16.38
N GLU A 45 -0.51 -15.34 -15.11
CA GLU A 45 -1.81 -14.89 -14.59
C GLU A 45 -1.64 -13.63 -13.73
N LEU A 46 -2.66 -12.77 -13.74
CA LEU A 46 -2.68 -11.56 -12.91
C LEU A 46 -2.85 -11.93 -11.43
N VAL A 47 -1.99 -11.38 -10.59
CA VAL A 47 -2.00 -11.59 -9.14
C VAL A 47 -2.14 -10.25 -8.43
N ASP A 48 -3.04 -10.18 -7.46
CA ASP A 48 -3.28 -8.96 -6.69
C ASP A 48 -2.03 -8.45 -5.97
N TYR A 49 -1.86 -7.14 -5.94
CA TYR A 49 -0.75 -6.48 -5.22
C TYR A 49 -0.64 -6.92 -3.76
N SER A 50 -1.76 -7.17 -3.08
CA SER A 50 -1.80 -7.61 -1.69
C SER A 50 -1.06 -8.94 -1.47
N VAL A 51 -1.09 -9.85 -2.45
CA VAL A 51 -0.39 -11.14 -2.39
C VAL A 51 1.13 -10.91 -2.41
N PHE A 52 1.62 -10.04 -3.31
CA PHE A 52 3.05 -9.70 -3.36
C PHE A 52 3.51 -9.07 -2.05
N LYS A 53 2.77 -8.08 -1.55
CA LYS A 53 3.09 -7.41 -0.29
C LYS A 53 3.16 -8.40 0.88
N SER A 54 2.18 -9.29 0.96
CA SER A 54 2.13 -10.32 2.00
C SER A 54 3.27 -11.33 1.87
N ALA A 55 3.60 -11.76 0.66
CA ALA A 55 4.73 -12.66 0.40
C ALA A 55 6.08 -11.99 0.73
N GLU A 56 6.27 -10.72 0.35
CA GLU A 56 7.46 -9.93 0.69
C GLU A 56 7.69 -9.88 2.22
N GLU A 57 6.61 -9.63 3.00
CA GLU A 57 6.70 -9.58 4.46
C GLU A 57 6.95 -10.96 5.08
N SER A 58 6.34 -12.01 4.56
CA SER A 58 6.56 -13.39 5.01
C SER A 58 8.00 -13.83 4.78
N ILE A 59 8.53 -13.65 3.58
CA ILE A 59 9.92 -13.98 3.22
C ILE A 59 10.89 -13.14 4.06
N LYS A 60 10.65 -11.82 4.17
CA LYS A 60 11.45 -10.91 4.96
C LYS A 60 11.57 -11.38 6.41
N SER A 61 10.44 -11.72 7.03
CA SER A 61 10.39 -12.18 8.42
C SER A 61 11.11 -13.49 8.62
N LYS A 62 10.78 -14.53 7.82
CA LYS A 62 11.33 -15.88 7.96
C LYS A 62 12.81 -15.98 7.61
N MET A 63 13.30 -15.14 6.66
CA MET A 63 14.72 -15.10 6.28
C MET A 63 15.55 -14.08 7.06
N GLY A 64 14.94 -13.26 7.92
CA GLY A 64 15.64 -12.22 8.70
C GLY A 64 16.24 -11.12 7.81
N LEU A 65 15.57 -10.77 6.71
CA LEU A 65 16.00 -9.74 5.78
C LEU A 65 15.45 -8.37 6.21
N ASN A 66 16.14 -7.30 5.81
CA ASN A 66 15.67 -5.93 6.02
C ASN A 66 14.60 -5.54 4.99
N LYS A 67 14.76 -6.02 3.75
CA LYS A 67 13.86 -5.71 2.65
C LYS A 67 13.77 -6.86 1.66
N VAL A 68 12.56 -7.16 1.23
CA VAL A 68 12.28 -8.04 0.10
C VAL A 68 11.46 -7.26 -0.90
N THR A 69 11.77 -7.41 -2.18
CA THR A 69 11.03 -6.77 -3.28
C THR A 69 10.80 -7.80 -4.36
N ILE A 70 9.54 -8.08 -4.64
CA ILE A 70 9.11 -8.91 -5.76
C ILE A 70 8.66 -7.96 -6.88
N LYS A 71 9.29 -8.08 -8.05
CA LYS A 71 8.94 -7.35 -9.26
C LYS A 71 8.26 -8.32 -10.23
N PRO A 72 6.93 -8.33 -10.28
CA PRO A 72 6.24 -9.18 -11.25
C PRO A 72 6.43 -8.65 -12.67
N ARG A 73 6.38 -9.57 -13.63
CA ARG A 73 6.32 -9.31 -15.06
C ARG A 73 5.24 -10.16 -15.68
N TYR A 74 4.45 -9.55 -16.51
CA TYR A 74 3.34 -10.17 -17.22
C TYR A 74 3.52 -10.04 -18.73
N LEU A 75 2.84 -10.88 -19.49
CA LEU A 75 2.67 -10.68 -20.91
C LEU A 75 1.80 -9.44 -21.16
N SER A 76 2.07 -8.72 -22.24
CA SER A 76 1.35 -7.48 -22.57
C SER A 76 -0.15 -7.67 -22.82
N ASP A 77 -0.56 -8.84 -23.28
CA ASP A 77 -1.94 -9.22 -23.55
C ASP A 77 -2.78 -9.47 -22.27
N LEU A 78 -2.11 -9.64 -21.12
CA LEU A 78 -2.78 -9.74 -19.83
C LEU A 78 -3.17 -8.37 -19.24
N PHE A 79 -2.76 -7.26 -19.86
CA PHE A 79 -3.11 -5.95 -19.35
C PHE A 79 -4.61 -5.69 -19.50
N GLU A 80 -5.28 -5.45 -18.38
CA GLU A 80 -6.69 -5.07 -18.34
C GLU A 80 -6.93 -3.91 -17.35
N PRO A 81 -7.89 -3.00 -17.64
CA PRO A 81 -8.21 -1.87 -16.77
C PRO A 81 -8.65 -2.29 -15.36
N ALA A 82 -9.25 -3.47 -15.21
CA ALA A 82 -9.66 -4.00 -13.90
C ALA A 82 -8.47 -4.20 -12.94
N TYR A 83 -7.28 -4.45 -13.48
CA TYR A 83 -6.05 -4.60 -12.67
C TYR A 83 -5.49 -3.27 -12.14
N PHE A 84 -6.08 -2.14 -12.49
CA PHE A 84 -5.60 -0.80 -12.11
C PHE A 84 -5.40 -0.61 -10.61
N GLN A 85 -6.27 -1.15 -9.77
CA GLN A 85 -6.13 -1.02 -8.32
C GLN A 85 -4.85 -1.69 -7.80
N SER A 86 -4.45 -2.81 -8.38
CA SER A 86 -3.16 -3.45 -8.08
C SER A 86 -1.98 -2.60 -8.56
N ILE A 87 -2.08 -1.99 -9.76
CA ILE A 87 -1.07 -1.05 -10.27
C ILE A 87 -0.89 0.11 -9.29
N ILE A 88 -1.98 0.71 -8.80
CA ILE A 88 -1.93 1.77 -7.78
C ILE A 88 -1.28 1.27 -6.48
N GLY A 89 -1.45 0.01 -6.12
CA GLY A 89 -0.72 -0.60 -4.99
C GLY A 89 0.79 -0.52 -5.15
N PHE A 90 1.32 -0.82 -6.34
CA PHE A 90 2.75 -0.69 -6.65
C PHE A 90 3.21 0.77 -6.66
N VAL A 91 2.40 1.69 -7.20
CA VAL A 91 2.70 3.14 -7.20
C VAL A 91 2.79 3.68 -5.78
N LYS A 92 1.83 3.34 -4.91
CA LYS A 92 1.79 3.78 -3.49
C LYS A 92 3.00 3.34 -2.69
N LYS A 93 3.63 2.23 -3.06
CA LYS A 93 4.86 1.75 -2.43
C LYS A 93 6.01 2.75 -2.58
N ASN A 94 6.06 3.46 -3.70
CA ASN A 94 7.13 4.39 -4.06
C ASN A 94 6.71 5.86 -3.91
N ASN A 95 5.43 6.17 -4.14
CA ASN A 95 4.89 7.53 -4.08
C ASN A 95 3.62 7.58 -3.19
N PRO A 96 3.77 7.95 -1.89
CA PRO A 96 2.64 8.06 -0.97
C PRO A 96 1.58 9.10 -1.37
N ALA A 97 1.90 10.06 -2.25
CA ALA A 97 0.95 11.06 -2.74
C ALA A 97 -0.23 10.44 -3.51
N ALA A 98 -0.07 9.21 -4.01
CA ALA A 98 -1.14 8.45 -4.65
C ALA A 98 -2.24 7.93 -3.68
N ASN A 99 -2.07 8.11 -2.35
CA ASN A 99 -3.05 7.62 -1.38
C ASN A 99 -4.35 8.44 -1.39
N GLY A 100 -5.48 7.74 -1.37
CA GLY A 100 -6.81 8.32 -1.15
C GLY A 100 -7.52 8.84 -2.40
N PHE A 101 -6.83 9.06 -3.53
CA PHE A 101 -7.43 9.64 -4.72
C PHE A 101 -8.16 8.64 -5.64
N PHE A 102 -7.69 7.40 -5.66
CA PHE A 102 -8.16 6.40 -6.64
C PHE A 102 -9.33 5.51 -6.15
N GLU A 103 -9.88 5.77 -4.97
CA GLU A 103 -11.03 5.02 -4.47
C GLU A 103 -12.26 5.29 -5.32
N GLY A 104 -12.79 4.22 -5.92
CA GLY A 104 -13.96 4.29 -6.79
C GLY A 104 -13.73 5.01 -8.12
N SER A 105 -12.48 5.25 -8.52
CA SER A 105 -12.15 5.76 -9.85
C SER A 105 -12.58 4.78 -10.94
N GLU A 106 -13.03 5.33 -12.06
CA GLU A 106 -13.35 4.58 -13.27
C GLU A 106 -12.17 4.67 -14.23
N VAL A 107 -11.83 3.53 -14.83
CA VAL A 107 -10.64 3.41 -15.68
C VAL A 107 -11.03 2.85 -17.03
N SER A 108 -10.55 3.48 -18.09
CA SER A 108 -10.69 3.00 -19.45
C SER A 108 -9.35 3.05 -20.17
N PHE A 109 -9.12 2.07 -21.04
CA PHE A 109 -7.91 1.98 -21.85
C PHE A 109 -8.27 1.91 -23.32
N ALA A 110 -7.75 2.83 -24.11
CA ALA A 110 -8.00 2.91 -25.54
C ALA A 110 -6.69 3.23 -26.28
N GLY A 111 -6.23 2.27 -27.07
CA GLY A 111 -4.95 2.37 -27.77
C GLY A 111 -3.77 2.38 -26.79
N ASP A 112 -3.10 3.50 -26.66
CA ASP A 112 -1.98 3.74 -25.73
C ASP A 112 -2.36 4.64 -24.55
N LYS A 113 -3.65 5.05 -24.46
CA LYS A 113 -4.13 6.02 -23.49
C LYS A 113 -4.95 5.36 -22.39
N LEU A 114 -4.52 5.56 -21.14
CA LEU A 114 -5.24 5.17 -19.94
C LEU A 114 -5.93 6.40 -19.34
N SER A 115 -7.24 6.45 -19.42
CA SER A 115 -8.04 7.52 -18.84
C SER A 115 -8.58 7.10 -17.49
N VAL A 116 -8.30 7.89 -16.46
CA VAL A 116 -8.71 7.63 -15.07
C VAL A 116 -9.61 8.76 -14.60
N SER A 117 -10.89 8.46 -14.38
CA SER A 117 -11.89 9.41 -13.85
C SER A 117 -11.91 9.36 -12.34
N LEU A 118 -11.50 10.47 -11.70
CA LEU A 118 -11.40 10.59 -10.25
C LEU A 118 -12.73 11.06 -9.67
N LYS A 119 -13.30 10.31 -8.72
CA LYS A 119 -14.55 10.69 -8.05
C LYS A 119 -14.38 11.77 -6.97
N LYS A 120 -13.16 11.84 -6.40
CA LYS A 120 -12.85 12.76 -5.30
C LYS A 120 -12.09 14.02 -5.74
N GLY A 121 -11.93 14.22 -7.05
CA GLY A 121 -11.09 15.29 -7.58
C GLY A 121 -9.60 15.08 -7.28
N GLY A 122 -8.80 16.13 -7.45
CA GLY A 122 -7.37 16.14 -7.12
C GLY A 122 -6.44 15.79 -8.29
N ALA A 123 -6.93 15.84 -9.53
CA ALA A 123 -6.13 15.61 -10.72
C ALA A 123 -4.89 16.52 -10.78
N GLU A 124 -5.03 17.80 -10.46
CA GLU A 124 -3.92 18.75 -10.42
C GLU A 124 -2.83 18.35 -9.41
N ILE A 125 -3.24 17.87 -8.24
CA ILE A 125 -2.30 17.42 -7.20
C ILE A 125 -1.53 16.19 -7.69
N LEU A 126 -2.21 15.22 -8.28
CA LEU A 126 -1.59 14.01 -8.81
C LEU A 126 -0.62 14.33 -9.94
N LEU A 127 -0.96 15.27 -10.83
CA LEU A 127 -0.07 15.74 -11.91
C LEU A 127 1.14 16.49 -11.34
N ALA A 128 0.94 17.38 -10.37
CA ALA A 128 2.04 18.10 -9.71
C ALA A 128 3.03 17.16 -9.02
N GLN A 129 2.54 16.05 -8.46
CA GLN A 129 3.35 15.00 -7.83
C GLN A 129 3.85 13.93 -8.82
N LYS A 130 3.62 14.11 -10.12
CA LYS A 130 4.03 13.20 -11.22
C LYS A 130 3.52 11.76 -11.05
N VAL A 131 2.37 11.59 -10.40
CA VAL A 131 1.78 10.26 -10.16
C VAL A 131 1.40 9.60 -11.49
N ASN A 132 1.00 10.37 -12.51
CA ASN A 132 0.77 9.86 -13.86
C ASN A 132 2.02 9.16 -14.42
N ALA A 133 3.19 9.80 -14.32
CA ALA A 133 4.45 9.21 -14.77
C ALA A 133 4.83 7.95 -13.98
N ASP A 134 4.55 7.92 -12.67
CA ASP A 134 4.78 6.73 -11.84
C ASP A 134 3.88 5.57 -12.27
N ILE A 135 2.61 5.84 -12.61
CA ILE A 135 1.69 4.82 -13.13
C ILE A 135 2.18 4.31 -14.49
N GLU A 136 2.57 5.21 -15.41
CA GLU A 136 3.12 4.87 -16.72
C GLU A 136 4.37 3.95 -16.58
N ASN A 137 5.28 4.31 -15.67
CA ASN A 137 6.48 3.51 -15.39
C ASN A 137 6.13 2.14 -14.83
N VAL A 138 5.19 2.05 -13.89
CA VAL A 138 4.75 0.78 -13.31
C VAL A 138 4.11 -0.11 -14.39
N ILE A 139 3.23 0.44 -15.24
CA ILE A 139 2.63 -0.30 -16.36
C ILE A 139 3.72 -0.83 -17.29
N SER A 140 4.70 -0.01 -17.63
CA SER A 140 5.82 -0.41 -18.48
C SER A 140 6.69 -1.49 -17.81
N GLU A 141 6.97 -1.37 -16.50
CA GLU A 141 7.72 -2.41 -15.76
C GLU A 141 6.97 -3.73 -15.66
N LEU A 142 5.65 -3.70 -15.46
CA LEU A 142 4.83 -4.89 -15.27
C LEU A 142 4.50 -5.62 -16.59
N PHE A 143 4.14 -4.88 -17.64
CA PHE A 143 3.57 -5.43 -18.86
C PHE A 143 4.43 -5.18 -20.11
N GLY A 144 5.48 -4.37 -20.01
CA GLY A 144 6.32 -4.00 -21.15
C GLY A 144 5.61 -3.12 -22.18
N ILE A 145 4.45 -2.54 -21.85
CA ILE A 145 3.70 -1.65 -22.73
C ILE A 145 3.94 -0.18 -22.37
N SER A 146 3.85 0.70 -23.36
CA SER A 146 3.87 2.14 -23.15
C SER A 146 2.43 2.64 -23.12
N ALA A 147 2.00 3.16 -21.98
CA ALA A 147 0.69 3.78 -21.81
C ALA A 147 0.85 5.23 -21.38
N LYS A 148 -0.04 6.12 -21.86
CA LYS A 148 -0.13 7.50 -21.38
C LYS A 148 -1.31 7.64 -20.44
N VAL A 149 -1.07 8.17 -19.24
CA VAL A 149 -2.09 8.31 -18.19
C VAL A 149 -2.63 9.73 -18.18
N GLU A 150 -3.94 9.84 -18.30
CA GLU A 150 -4.66 11.12 -18.15
C GLU A 150 -5.68 11.01 -17.02
N PHE A 151 -5.72 12.02 -16.17
CA PHE A 151 -6.71 12.16 -15.12
C PHE A 151 -7.84 13.06 -15.57
N ALA A 152 -9.08 12.61 -15.39
CA ALA A 152 -10.29 13.40 -15.55
C ALA A 152 -11.00 13.47 -14.19
N GLU A 153 -11.68 14.57 -13.92
CA GLU A 153 -12.52 14.73 -12.75
C GLU A 153 -13.98 14.57 -13.16
N THR A 154 -14.74 13.81 -12.39
CA THR A 154 -16.19 13.75 -12.60
C THR A 154 -16.80 15.07 -12.12
N GLU A 155 -17.54 15.77 -12.96
CA GLU A 155 -18.04 17.15 -12.76
C GLU A 155 -18.89 17.42 -11.50
N ASN A 156 -19.04 16.45 -10.59
CA ASN A 156 -19.93 16.54 -9.42
C ASN A 156 -19.23 16.45 -8.08
N TYR A 157 -17.96 16.82 -7.95
CA TYR A 157 -17.36 16.93 -6.63
C TYR A 157 -17.60 18.32 -6.04
N ASP A 158 -18.77 18.49 -5.39
CA ASP A 158 -19.13 19.68 -4.62
C ASP A 158 -18.25 19.80 -3.36
N ILE A 159 -17.06 20.38 -3.50
CA ILE A 159 -16.14 20.71 -2.39
C ILE A 159 -16.88 21.55 -1.32
N GLU A 160 -17.94 22.28 -1.69
CA GLU A 160 -18.72 23.10 -0.77
C GLU A 160 -19.49 22.31 0.30
N LYS A 161 -19.74 21.00 0.11
CA LYS A 161 -20.49 20.20 1.10
C LYS A 161 -19.65 19.67 2.25
N GLU A 162 -18.35 19.53 2.11
CA GLU A 162 -17.50 19.08 3.22
C GLU A 162 -17.03 20.21 4.14
N VAL A 163 -16.94 21.43 3.64
CA VAL A 163 -16.53 22.59 4.46
C VAL A 163 -17.63 23.06 5.43
N LYS A 164 -18.89 22.61 5.23
CA LYS A 164 -20.05 22.98 6.08
C LYS A 164 -20.37 22.02 7.21
N LYS A 165 -19.50 21.07 7.55
CA LYS A 165 -19.63 20.38 8.85
C LYS A 165 -19.22 21.36 9.94
N PRO A 166 -20.16 21.84 10.79
CA PRO A 166 -19.79 22.78 11.83
C PRO A 166 -18.79 22.08 12.78
N MET A 167 -17.63 22.70 12.96
CA MET A 167 -16.71 22.27 14.00
C MET A 167 -17.50 22.15 15.33
N PRO A 168 -17.37 21.05 16.07
CA PRO A 168 -18.02 20.95 17.37
C PRO A 168 -17.54 22.14 18.22
N LYS A 169 -18.53 22.96 18.66
CA LYS A 169 -18.26 24.12 19.52
C LYS A 169 -17.44 23.66 20.71
N ALA A 170 -16.25 24.26 20.86
CA ALA A 170 -15.40 24.03 22.01
C ALA A 170 -16.23 24.17 23.28
N MET A 171 -16.23 23.13 24.10
CA MET A 171 -16.86 23.17 25.43
C MET A 171 -16.29 24.35 26.23
N PRO A 172 -17.12 25.14 26.92
CA PRO A 172 -16.64 26.22 27.78
C PRO A 172 -15.76 25.61 28.85
N LYS A 173 -14.53 26.14 29.00
CA LYS A 173 -13.61 25.78 30.05
C LYS A 173 -14.29 26.07 31.40
N GLY A 174 -14.76 25.02 32.08
CA GLY A 174 -15.24 25.08 33.44
C GLY A 174 -14.14 25.65 34.35
N ARG A 175 -14.44 26.76 35.04
CA ARG A 175 -13.64 27.33 36.07
C ARG A 175 -13.37 26.28 37.15
N SER A 176 -12.15 25.79 37.20
CA SER A 176 -11.64 25.00 38.32
C SER A 176 -11.57 25.89 39.56
N LYS A 177 -12.54 25.71 40.49
CA LYS A 177 -12.41 26.18 41.86
C LYS A 177 -11.42 25.25 42.58
N ARG A 178 -10.28 25.79 43.00
CA ARG A 178 -9.37 25.14 43.94
C ARG A 178 -10.09 24.95 45.29
N PRO A 179 -10.09 23.76 45.89
CA PRO A 179 -10.32 23.63 47.32
C PRO A 179 -8.97 23.79 48.04
N SER A 180 -8.97 24.67 49.01
CA SER A 180 -7.88 24.93 49.94
C SER A 180 -7.62 23.73 50.83
N SER A 181 -6.34 23.57 51.13
CA SER A 181 -5.74 22.67 52.12
C SER A 181 -6.42 22.66 53.46
N LYS A 182 -6.66 21.48 54.04
CA LYS A 182 -6.43 21.20 55.48
C LYS A 182 -6.18 19.71 55.68
N LYS A 183 -5.01 19.48 56.25
CA LYS A 183 -4.54 18.38 57.10
C LYS A 183 -5.55 17.29 57.47
N MET A 184 -5.16 16.02 57.31
CA MET A 184 -5.05 15.16 58.50
C MET A 184 -4.15 13.95 58.20
N LEU A 185 -3.29 13.72 59.15
CA LEU A 185 -2.34 12.63 59.33
C LEU A 185 -3.05 11.31 59.72
N SER A 186 -2.23 10.28 59.59
CA SER A 186 -2.31 8.95 60.25
C SER A 186 -3.19 7.94 59.54
N THR A 187 -2.79 6.72 59.24
CA THR A 187 -2.16 5.71 60.10
C THR A 187 -1.82 4.50 59.24
N LEU A 188 -0.61 4.03 59.37
CA LEU A 188 -0.11 2.65 59.29
C LEU A 188 -1.11 1.49 58.97
N CYS A 189 -0.73 0.60 58.05
CA CYS A 189 -0.35 -0.78 58.42
C CYS A 189 0.07 -1.57 57.20
N LEU A 190 1.28 -1.95 57.20
CA LEU A 190 1.89 -3.26 56.93
C LEU A 190 0.91 -4.42 56.68
N THR A 191 1.10 -5.15 55.57
CA THR A 191 1.27 -6.59 55.61
C THR A 191 2.01 -7.08 54.37
N ALA A 192 3.19 -7.60 54.62
CA ALA A 192 3.90 -8.49 53.73
C ALA A 192 3.26 -9.86 53.77
N SER A 193 3.16 -10.53 52.66
CA SER A 193 3.16 -12.01 52.63
C SER A 193 3.72 -12.50 51.30
N ARG A 194 4.87 -13.11 51.47
CA ARG A 194 5.48 -14.13 50.59
C ARG A 194 4.47 -15.26 50.30
N PHE A 195 4.58 -15.84 49.11
CA PHE A 195 4.69 -17.29 48.96
C PHE A 195 5.18 -17.57 47.53
N THR A 196 6.30 -18.26 47.52
CA THR A 196 6.91 -19.38 46.73
C THR A 196 6.66 -19.36 45.23
#